data_69cd096a83031c76c1e1ec7d9b07125c
#
_entry.id   69cd096a83031c76c1e1ec7d9b07125c
#
_cell.length_a   1.000
_cell.length_b   1.000
_cell.length_c   1.000
_cell.angle_alpha   90.00
_cell.angle_beta   90.00
_cell.angle_gamma   90.00
#
_symmetry.space_group_name_H-M   'P 1'
#
loop_
_entity.id
_entity.type
_entity.pdbx_description
1 polymer ?
#
loop_
_entity_poly.entity_id
_entity_poly.type
_entity_poly.pdbx_seq_one_letter_code
_entity_poly.pdbx_strand_id
1 'polypeptide(L)'
;MNIQPQTIASYLSEQLDAAYYASHLNPFKLKRLTVEAEKLFNTPEAYIGYVTLGALAVFDDNLLTDDEKLSAAEKKFAIARQYPHDAYVVDAFLFNSLIRLHRREQAYALAERLFILAGDMPERLYACFNCSLFTGQLNLMGRITDRLEKLEKDVKKERETFMALSESGVAEEHLKGLLVEAGRIMKQFNLFHNANRIDTDDNIAYLTLLAIPDSDPEAVADCDIAISRAKVRYALEHGLDLSKLVIGCELAGANL
;
A
#
# COMPACT_ATOMS: atom_id res chain seq x y z
N MET A 1 -15.74 -3.22 -32.90
CA MET A 1 -14.60 -3.04 -31.96
C MET A 1 -13.72 -4.27 -32.05
N ASN A 2 -12.46 -4.14 -32.54
CA ASN A 2 -11.49 -5.23 -32.47
C ASN A 2 -11.00 -5.30 -31.01
N ILE A 3 -11.50 -6.26 -30.25
CA ILE A 3 -10.96 -6.57 -28.93
C ILE A 3 -9.63 -7.29 -29.19
N GLN A 4 -8.49 -6.61 -28.93
CA GLN A 4 -7.22 -7.30 -28.95
C GLN A 4 -7.20 -8.34 -27.82
N PRO A 5 -6.70 -9.56 -28.09
CA PRO A 5 -6.55 -10.56 -27.04
C PRO A 5 -5.66 -10.02 -25.92
N GLN A 6 -6.14 -10.12 -24.69
CA GLN A 6 -5.36 -9.75 -23.51
C GLN A 6 -4.11 -10.63 -23.42
N THR A 7 -2.94 -10.02 -23.22
CA THR A 7 -1.71 -10.79 -22.98
C THR A 7 -1.77 -11.46 -21.61
N ILE A 8 -0.99 -12.54 -21.42
CA ILE A 8 -0.88 -13.20 -20.10
C ILE A 8 -0.39 -12.20 -19.05
N ALA A 9 0.59 -11.37 -19.39
CA ALA A 9 1.13 -10.35 -18.48
C ALA A 9 0.07 -9.32 -18.05
N SER A 10 -0.72 -8.79 -18.99
CA SER A 10 -1.81 -7.85 -18.70
C SER A 10 -2.89 -8.49 -17.82
N TYR A 11 -3.28 -9.72 -18.14
CA TYR A 11 -4.21 -10.50 -17.32
C TYR A 11 -3.71 -10.68 -15.89
N LEU A 12 -2.43 -11.07 -15.71
CA LEU A 12 -1.85 -11.26 -14.38
C LEU A 12 -1.81 -9.97 -13.58
N SER A 13 -1.46 -8.84 -14.21
CA SER A 13 -1.45 -7.53 -13.55
C SER A 13 -2.83 -7.18 -12.98
N GLU A 14 -3.88 -7.27 -13.81
CA GLU A 14 -5.26 -7.01 -13.37
C GLU A 14 -5.71 -7.95 -12.24
N GLN A 15 -5.33 -9.22 -12.32
CA GLN A 15 -5.71 -10.21 -11.28
C GLN A 15 -4.97 -9.96 -9.97
N LEU A 16 -3.73 -9.48 -10.00
CA LEU A 16 -2.97 -9.10 -8.81
C LEU A 16 -3.56 -7.85 -8.16
N ASP A 17 -3.90 -6.84 -8.95
CA ASP A 17 -4.55 -5.64 -8.42
C ASP A 17 -5.84 -6.03 -7.69
N ALA A 18 -6.69 -6.84 -8.31
CA ALA A 18 -7.89 -7.35 -7.66
C ALA A 18 -7.61 -8.21 -6.41
N ALA A 19 -6.48 -8.93 -6.36
CA ALA A 19 -6.12 -9.76 -5.22
C ALA A 19 -5.74 -8.92 -3.99
N TYR A 20 -5.06 -7.79 -4.18
CA TYR A 20 -4.72 -6.89 -3.07
C TYR A 20 -5.93 -6.23 -2.41
N TYR A 21 -7.10 -6.23 -3.08
CA TYR A 21 -8.38 -5.76 -2.55
C TYR A 21 -9.25 -6.88 -1.92
N ALA A 22 -8.72 -8.09 -1.76
CA ALA A 22 -9.42 -9.21 -1.14
C ALA A 22 -8.74 -9.64 0.16
N SER A 23 -9.53 -10.08 1.16
CA SER A 23 -9.00 -10.62 2.42
C SER A 23 -8.22 -11.92 2.19
N HIS A 24 -8.75 -12.77 1.35
CA HIS A 24 -8.20 -14.08 1.00
C HIS A 24 -8.17 -14.29 -0.50
N LEU A 25 -7.18 -15.02 -0.95
CA LEU A 25 -7.15 -15.52 -2.32
C LEU A 25 -7.55 -17.01 -2.30
N ASN A 26 -8.67 -17.32 -2.99
CA ASN A 26 -9.12 -18.70 -3.11
C ASN A 26 -7.97 -19.60 -3.63
N PRO A 27 -7.69 -20.77 -3.01
CA PRO A 27 -6.58 -21.66 -3.39
C PRO A 27 -6.59 -22.07 -4.88
N PHE A 28 -7.76 -22.23 -5.49
CA PHE A 28 -7.86 -22.49 -6.93
C PHE A 28 -7.43 -21.29 -7.77
N LYS A 29 -7.80 -20.06 -7.36
CA LYS A 29 -7.36 -18.82 -8.00
C LYS A 29 -5.84 -18.66 -7.84
N LEU A 30 -5.31 -18.88 -6.64
CA LEU A 30 -3.88 -18.83 -6.36
C LEU A 30 -3.11 -19.79 -7.28
N LYS A 31 -3.51 -21.08 -7.33
CA LYS A 31 -2.89 -22.07 -8.21
C LYS A 31 -2.99 -21.72 -9.68
N ARG A 32 -4.15 -21.22 -10.14
CA ARG A 32 -4.34 -20.81 -11.54
C ARG A 32 -3.39 -19.66 -11.90
N LEU A 33 -3.29 -18.63 -11.06
CA LEU A 33 -2.39 -17.50 -11.30
C LEU A 33 -0.92 -17.93 -11.27
N THR A 34 -0.55 -18.85 -10.39
CA THR A 34 0.78 -19.48 -10.37
C THR A 34 1.11 -20.12 -11.71
N VAL A 35 0.22 -20.97 -12.23
CA VAL A 35 0.42 -21.65 -13.53
C VAL A 35 0.50 -20.66 -14.69
N GLU A 36 -0.33 -19.62 -14.69
CA GLU A 36 -0.26 -18.56 -15.73
C GLU A 36 1.06 -17.78 -15.65
N ALA A 37 1.54 -17.47 -14.44
CA ALA A 37 2.83 -16.81 -14.24
C ALA A 37 4.01 -17.66 -14.74
N GLU A 38 3.99 -18.97 -14.50
CA GLU A 38 5.04 -19.91 -14.95
C GLU A 38 5.15 -19.99 -16.48
N LYS A 39 4.06 -19.76 -17.23
CA LYS A 39 4.09 -19.70 -18.70
C LYS A 39 5.00 -18.58 -19.24
N LEU A 40 5.25 -17.54 -18.44
CA LEU A 40 6.11 -16.42 -18.83
C LEU A 40 7.61 -16.69 -18.66
N PHE A 41 8.04 -17.73 -17.95
CA PHE A 41 9.44 -17.94 -17.58
C PHE A 41 10.41 -18.04 -18.75
N ASN A 42 9.95 -18.52 -19.90
CA ASN A 42 10.74 -18.67 -21.12
C ASN A 42 10.42 -17.59 -22.18
N THR A 43 9.86 -16.48 -21.76
CA THR A 43 9.50 -15.35 -22.62
C THR A 43 10.28 -14.09 -22.24
N PRO A 44 10.30 -13.04 -23.08
CA PRO A 44 10.87 -11.75 -22.70
C PRO A 44 10.20 -11.12 -21.46
N GLU A 45 9.00 -11.57 -21.10
CA GLU A 45 8.21 -11.10 -19.95
C GLU A 45 8.44 -11.96 -18.68
N ALA A 46 9.51 -12.77 -18.63
CA ALA A 46 9.80 -13.66 -17.50
C ALA A 46 9.80 -12.94 -16.14
N TYR A 47 10.28 -11.67 -16.09
CA TYR A 47 10.27 -10.90 -14.86
C TYR A 47 8.85 -10.70 -14.30
N ILE A 48 7.82 -10.54 -15.16
CA ILE A 48 6.40 -10.41 -14.73
C ILE A 48 5.93 -11.72 -14.08
N GLY A 49 6.31 -12.87 -14.64
CA GLY A 49 6.03 -14.17 -14.03
C GLY A 49 6.58 -14.26 -12.60
N TYR A 50 7.84 -13.88 -12.40
CA TYR A 50 8.45 -13.89 -11.06
C TYR A 50 7.89 -12.82 -10.13
N VAL A 51 7.57 -11.61 -10.62
CA VAL A 51 6.86 -10.57 -9.84
C VAL A 51 5.52 -11.10 -9.38
N THR A 52 4.76 -11.74 -10.26
CA THR A 52 3.47 -12.36 -9.91
C THR A 52 3.63 -13.39 -8.81
N LEU A 53 4.60 -14.32 -8.92
CA LEU A 53 4.84 -15.31 -7.87
C LEU A 53 5.27 -14.68 -6.54
N GLY A 54 6.04 -13.60 -6.57
CA GLY A 54 6.39 -12.83 -5.38
C GLY A 54 5.16 -12.21 -4.71
N ALA A 55 4.31 -11.57 -5.51
CA ALA A 55 3.06 -10.99 -5.03
C ALA A 55 2.08 -12.05 -4.50
N LEU A 56 2.01 -13.23 -5.13
CA LEU A 56 1.15 -14.32 -4.68
C LEU A 56 1.61 -14.98 -3.38
N ALA A 57 2.91 -14.94 -3.06
CA ALA A 57 3.45 -15.55 -1.84
C ALA A 57 2.83 -15.00 -0.55
N VAL A 58 2.39 -13.73 -0.55
CA VAL A 58 1.74 -13.12 0.64
C VAL A 58 0.32 -13.65 0.89
N PHE A 59 -0.26 -14.36 -0.08
CA PHE A 59 -1.58 -14.99 0.00
C PHE A 59 -1.50 -16.51 0.19
N ASP A 60 -0.30 -17.08 0.28
CA ASP A 60 -0.14 -18.51 0.42
C ASP A 60 -0.33 -18.96 1.86
N ASP A 61 -1.45 -19.60 2.14
CA ASP A 61 -1.80 -20.10 3.48
C ASP A 61 -0.97 -21.35 3.90
N ASN A 62 -0.17 -21.93 2.99
CA ASN A 62 0.81 -22.95 3.37
C ASN A 62 2.03 -22.34 4.07
N LEU A 63 2.25 -21.04 3.94
CA LEU A 63 3.26 -20.30 4.69
C LEU A 63 2.62 -19.77 5.99
N LEU A 64 3.10 -20.27 7.11
CA LEU A 64 2.43 -20.09 8.40
C LEU A 64 2.68 -18.72 9.02
N THR A 65 3.79 -18.08 8.66
CA THR A 65 4.17 -16.77 9.25
C THR A 65 4.37 -15.70 8.19
N ASP A 66 4.19 -14.44 8.58
CA ASP A 66 4.48 -13.30 7.69
C ASP A 66 5.96 -13.24 7.28
N ASP A 67 6.88 -13.74 8.11
CA ASP A 67 8.30 -13.79 7.77
C ASP A 67 8.58 -14.84 6.69
N GLU A 68 7.91 -15.99 6.72
CA GLU A 68 7.98 -16.98 5.65
C GLU A 68 7.39 -16.44 4.35
N LYS A 69 6.22 -15.78 4.42
CA LYS A 69 5.57 -15.14 3.27
C LYS A 69 6.47 -14.08 2.67
N LEU A 70 7.04 -13.18 3.47
CA LEU A 70 7.95 -12.15 3.02
C LEU A 70 9.22 -12.73 2.40
N SER A 71 9.86 -13.70 3.05
CA SER A 71 11.05 -14.36 2.53
C SER A 71 10.79 -15.05 1.19
N ALA A 72 9.63 -15.70 1.02
CA ALA A 72 9.24 -16.31 -0.24
C ALA A 72 9.02 -15.26 -1.34
N ALA A 73 8.35 -14.15 -1.00
CA ALA A 73 8.13 -13.03 -1.90
C ALA A 73 9.46 -12.39 -2.36
N GLU A 74 10.34 -12.04 -1.42
CA GLU A 74 11.64 -11.43 -1.70
C GLU A 74 12.53 -12.29 -2.59
N LYS A 75 12.55 -13.62 -2.39
CA LYS A 75 13.27 -14.55 -3.27
C LYS A 75 12.77 -14.45 -4.73
N LYS A 76 11.47 -14.36 -4.94
CA LYS A 76 10.89 -14.23 -6.29
C LYS A 76 11.18 -12.87 -6.91
N PHE A 77 11.06 -11.77 -6.15
CA PHE A 77 11.44 -10.44 -6.61
C PHE A 77 12.94 -10.34 -6.93
N ALA A 78 13.82 -11.02 -6.15
CA ALA A 78 15.24 -11.08 -6.44
C ALA A 78 15.53 -11.80 -7.77
N ILE A 79 14.79 -12.88 -8.09
CA ILE A 79 14.88 -13.55 -9.39
C ILE A 79 14.37 -12.63 -10.50
N ALA A 80 13.24 -11.95 -10.32
CA ALA A 80 12.70 -11.02 -11.31
C ALA A 80 13.73 -9.96 -11.72
N ARG A 81 14.52 -9.46 -10.77
CA ARG A 81 15.59 -8.47 -11.03
C ARG A 81 16.78 -8.98 -11.83
N GLN A 82 16.91 -10.28 -12.05
CA GLN A 82 17.96 -10.88 -12.90
C GLN A 82 17.61 -10.83 -14.39
N TYR A 83 16.35 -10.57 -14.73
CA TYR A 83 15.88 -10.41 -16.10
C TYR A 83 15.84 -8.92 -16.49
N PRO A 84 15.83 -8.59 -17.80
CA PRO A 84 15.45 -7.24 -18.22
C PRO A 84 14.08 -6.90 -17.67
N HIS A 85 13.98 -5.85 -16.87
CA HIS A 85 12.75 -5.55 -16.12
C HIS A 85 12.54 -4.04 -15.95
N ASP A 86 11.29 -3.67 -15.66
CA ASP A 86 10.97 -2.36 -15.12
C ASP A 86 11.16 -2.37 -13.60
N ALA A 87 12.19 -1.69 -13.13
CA ALA A 87 12.53 -1.65 -11.70
C ALA A 87 11.41 -1.05 -10.85
N TYR A 88 10.64 -0.08 -11.40
CA TYR A 88 9.48 0.49 -10.72
C TYR A 88 8.42 -0.57 -10.45
N VAL A 89 8.09 -1.39 -11.45
CA VAL A 89 7.06 -2.45 -11.31
C VAL A 89 7.45 -3.46 -10.24
N VAL A 90 8.70 -3.94 -10.25
CA VAL A 90 9.18 -4.91 -9.24
C VAL A 90 9.08 -4.34 -7.83
N ASP A 91 9.51 -3.09 -7.64
CA ASP A 91 9.50 -2.44 -6.33
C ASP A 91 8.09 -2.05 -5.88
N ALA A 92 7.18 -1.70 -6.78
CA ALA A 92 5.78 -1.41 -6.46
C ALA A 92 5.05 -2.66 -5.92
N PHE A 93 5.25 -3.82 -6.54
CA PHE A 93 4.67 -5.06 -6.02
C PHE A 93 5.30 -5.52 -4.70
N LEU A 94 6.60 -5.28 -4.50
CA LEU A 94 7.24 -5.51 -3.20
C LEU A 94 6.65 -4.56 -2.14
N PHE A 95 6.46 -3.28 -2.47
CA PHE A 95 5.81 -2.31 -1.57
C PHE A 95 4.42 -2.79 -1.14
N ASN A 96 3.56 -3.17 -2.10
CA ASN A 96 2.22 -3.68 -1.81
C ASN A 96 2.27 -4.94 -0.93
N SER A 97 3.23 -5.84 -1.16
CA SER A 97 3.45 -7.02 -0.32
C SER A 97 3.82 -6.66 1.12
N LEU A 98 4.70 -5.66 1.31
CA LEU A 98 5.08 -5.16 2.63
C LEU A 98 3.90 -4.52 3.37
N ILE A 99 3.10 -3.68 2.69
CA ILE A 99 1.91 -3.06 3.28
C ILE A 99 0.91 -4.14 3.72
N ARG A 100 0.67 -5.14 2.86
CA ARG A 100 -0.24 -6.26 3.20
C ARG A 100 0.23 -7.07 4.42
N LEU A 101 1.53 -7.26 4.56
CA LEU A 101 2.13 -7.92 5.73
C LEU A 101 2.37 -6.97 6.92
N HIS A 102 1.82 -5.76 6.90
CA HIS A 102 1.98 -4.72 7.92
C HIS A 102 3.45 -4.34 8.23
N ARG A 103 4.35 -4.50 7.23
CA ARG A 103 5.79 -4.17 7.31
C ARG A 103 6.07 -2.72 6.89
N ARG A 104 5.37 -1.74 7.48
CA ARG A 104 5.42 -0.33 7.07
C ARG A 104 6.81 0.28 7.19
N GLU A 105 7.61 -0.11 8.18
CA GLU A 105 8.98 0.38 8.34
C GLU A 105 9.87 -0.01 7.15
N GLN A 106 9.72 -1.23 6.63
CA GLN A 106 10.45 -1.68 5.45
C GLN A 106 9.91 -1.00 4.18
N ALA A 107 8.61 -0.75 4.10
CA ALA A 107 7.98 -0.05 2.99
C ALA A 107 8.42 1.43 2.91
N TYR A 108 8.79 2.07 4.03
CA TYR A 108 9.22 3.47 4.08
C TYR A 108 10.40 3.77 3.14
N ALA A 109 11.48 3.01 3.22
CA ALA A 109 12.64 3.21 2.34
C ALA A 109 12.32 2.92 0.86
N LEU A 110 11.35 2.02 0.61
CA LEU A 110 10.94 1.65 -0.73
C LEU A 110 10.11 2.74 -1.42
N ALA A 111 9.31 3.51 -0.67
CA ALA A 111 8.53 4.63 -1.21
C ALA A 111 9.43 5.73 -1.81
N GLU A 112 10.54 6.10 -1.14
CA GLU A 112 11.54 7.02 -1.70
C GLU A 112 12.16 6.50 -2.99
N ARG A 113 12.48 5.21 -3.02
CA ARG A 113 13.04 4.59 -4.22
C ARG A 113 12.06 4.56 -5.37
N LEU A 114 10.79 4.27 -5.10
CA LEU A 114 9.71 4.31 -6.10
C LEU A 114 9.58 5.71 -6.71
N PHE A 115 9.65 6.78 -5.89
CA PHE A 115 9.62 8.15 -6.39
C PHE A 115 10.77 8.45 -7.35
N ILE A 116 11.99 7.97 -7.06
CA ILE A 116 13.14 8.12 -7.96
C ILE A 116 12.89 7.38 -9.29
N LEU A 117 12.38 6.14 -9.21
CA LEU A 117 12.10 5.29 -10.36
C LEU A 117 10.89 5.76 -11.19
N ALA A 118 9.96 6.49 -10.58
CA ALA A 118 8.79 7.04 -11.26
C ALA A 118 9.20 8.06 -12.35
N GLY A 119 10.31 8.75 -12.16
CA GLY A 119 10.75 9.78 -13.10
C GLY A 119 9.69 10.87 -13.26
N ASP A 120 9.38 11.24 -14.50
CA ASP A 120 8.34 12.22 -14.87
C ASP A 120 7.06 11.54 -15.39
N MET A 121 6.79 10.29 -14.98
CA MET A 121 5.58 9.57 -15.36
C MET A 121 4.46 9.88 -14.36
N PRO A 122 3.40 10.65 -14.75
CA PRO A 122 2.38 11.13 -13.81
C PRO A 122 1.66 9.98 -13.08
N GLU A 123 1.32 8.90 -13.78
CA GLU A 123 0.62 7.76 -13.20
C GLU A 123 1.43 7.11 -12.07
N ARG A 124 2.76 7.03 -12.24
CA ARG A 124 3.66 6.51 -11.22
C ARG A 124 3.82 7.49 -10.05
N LEU A 125 3.84 8.79 -10.34
CA LEU A 125 3.91 9.82 -9.30
C LEU A 125 2.65 9.81 -8.42
N TYR A 126 1.45 9.68 -8.98
CA TYR A 126 0.22 9.50 -8.20
C TYR A 126 0.27 8.22 -7.34
N ALA A 127 0.77 7.11 -7.88
CA ALA A 127 0.97 5.90 -7.09
C ALA A 127 1.99 6.10 -5.97
N CYS A 128 3.10 6.83 -6.21
CA CYS A 128 4.08 7.19 -5.18
C CYS A 128 3.49 8.08 -4.09
N PHE A 129 2.55 8.99 -4.44
CA PHE A 129 1.83 9.78 -3.45
C PHE A 129 1.05 8.88 -2.49
N ASN A 130 0.34 7.90 -3.01
CA ASN A 130 -0.35 6.92 -2.17
C ASN A 130 0.65 6.10 -1.32
N CYS A 131 1.79 5.67 -1.88
CA CYS A 131 2.83 5.00 -1.11
C CYS A 131 3.35 5.85 0.06
N SER A 132 3.57 7.16 -0.17
CA SER A 132 4.00 8.10 0.87
C SER A 132 2.91 8.30 1.95
N LEU A 133 1.64 8.30 1.57
CA LEU A 133 0.51 8.38 2.49
C LEU A 133 0.39 7.10 3.36
N PHE A 134 0.61 5.91 2.79
CA PHE A 134 0.65 4.65 3.55
C PHE A 134 1.75 4.60 4.60
N THR A 135 2.85 5.30 4.36
CA THR A 135 4.04 5.30 5.21
C THR A 135 4.21 6.56 6.06
N GLY A 136 3.36 7.57 5.86
CA GLY A 136 3.40 8.83 6.63
C GLY A 136 4.54 9.76 6.25
N GLN A 137 5.00 9.74 4.99
CA GLN A 137 6.14 10.54 4.51
C GLN A 137 5.67 11.91 3.97
N LEU A 138 5.46 12.87 4.86
CA LEU A 138 4.97 14.22 4.51
C LEU A 138 5.90 14.95 3.52
N ASN A 139 7.22 14.90 3.77
CA ASN A 139 8.21 15.52 2.89
C ASN A 139 8.17 14.93 1.47
N LEU A 140 7.96 13.61 1.36
CA LEU A 140 7.84 12.95 0.07
C LEU A 140 6.54 13.33 -0.62
N MET A 141 5.41 13.43 0.10
CA MET A 141 4.13 13.91 -0.45
C MET A 141 4.28 15.30 -1.08
N GLY A 142 4.91 16.24 -0.37
CA GLY A 142 5.16 17.60 -0.87
C GLY A 142 5.99 17.59 -2.15
N ARG A 143 7.11 16.84 -2.18
CA ARG A 143 7.99 16.71 -3.36
C ARG A 143 7.26 16.11 -4.57
N ILE A 144 6.39 15.13 -4.35
CA ILE A 144 5.59 14.51 -5.42
C ILE A 144 4.58 15.51 -5.97
N THR A 145 3.86 16.20 -5.10
CA THR A 145 2.86 17.22 -5.48
C THR A 145 3.51 18.32 -6.31
N ASP A 146 4.65 18.87 -5.86
CA ASP A 146 5.39 19.89 -6.60
C ASP A 146 5.88 19.40 -7.98
N ARG A 147 6.23 18.10 -8.09
CA ARG A 147 6.66 17.52 -9.37
C ARG A 147 5.50 17.36 -10.32
N LEU A 148 4.34 16.88 -9.85
CA LEU A 148 3.12 16.77 -10.64
C LEU A 148 2.65 18.15 -11.14
N GLU A 149 2.71 19.20 -10.31
CA GLU A 149 2.39 20.57 -10.72
C GLU A 149 3.31 21.07 -11.84
N LYS A 150 4.62 20.82 -11.74
CA LYS A 150 5.58 21.15 -12.81
C LYS A 150 5.28 20.42 -14.12
N LEU A 151 4.62 19.28 -14.06
CA LEU A 151 4.14 18.52 -15.21
C LEU A 151 2.73 18.94 -15.66
N GLU A 152 2.22 20.05 -15.12
CA GLU A 152 0.89 20.61 -15.43
C GLU A 152 -0.27 19.61 -15.20
N LYS A 153 -0.15 18.79 -14.14
CA LYS A 153 -1.18 17.82 -13.75
C LYS A 153 -2.12 18.41 -12.70
N ASP A 154 -3.37 17.93 -12.69
CA ASP A 154 -4.31 18.26 -11.62
C ASP A 154 -3.86 17.56 -10.33
N VAL A 155 -3.53 18.35 -9.32
CA VAL A 155 -3.03 17.89 -8.01
C VAL A 155 -3.88 18.38 -6.86
N LYS A 156 -5.09 18.82 -7.15
CA LYS A 156 -5.96 19.43 -6.12
C LYS A 156 -6.14 18.51 -4.93
N LYS A 157 -6.47 17.25 -5.17
CA LYS A 157 -6.69 16.24 -4.11
C LYS A 157 -5.40 15.96 -3.33
N GLU A 158 -4.27 15.78 -4.02
CA GLU A 158 -2.96 15.51 -3.42
C GLU A 158 -2.50 16.71 -2.57
N ARG A 159 -2.71 17.92 -3.07
CA ARG A 159 -2.38 19.17 -2.36
C ARG A 159 -3.24 19.33 -1.11
N GLU A 160 -4.55 19.13 -1.21
CA GLU A 160 -5.47 19.20 -0.07
C GLU A 160 -5.08 18.16 1.00
N THR A 161 -4.80 16.92 0.60
CA THR A 161 -4.34 15.85 1.49
C THR A 161 -3.03 16.21 2.20
N PHE A 162 -2.02 16.68 1.45
CA PHE A 162 -0.74 17.09 2.00
C PHE A 162 -0.89 18.27 2.99
N MET A 163 -1.67 19.29 2.62
CA MET A 163 -1.92 20.45 3.47
C MET A 163 -2.62 20.07 4.76
N ALA A 164 -3.66 19.25 4.70
CA ALA A 164 -4.38 18.78 5.87
C ALA A 164 -3.47 18.11 6.90
N LEU A 165 -2.62 17.20 6.45
CA LEU A 165 -1.66 16.52 7.33
C LEU A 165 -0.58 17.47 7.86
N SER A 166 -0.08 18.39 7.03
CA SER A 166 0.94 19.38 7.43
C SER A 166 0.39 20.37 8.46
N GLU A 167 -0.84 20.84 8.28
CA GLU A 167 -1.51 21.80 9.18
C GLU A 167 -1.96 21.14 10.50
N SER A 168 -2.02 19.81 10.56
CA SER A 168 -2.21 19.10 11.84
C SER A 168 -1.07 19.34 12.82
N GLY A 169 0.09 19.81 12.35
CA GLY A 169 1.27 20.10 13.16
C GLY A 169 2.04 18.85 13.63
N VAL A 170 1.66 17.67 13.16
CA VAL A 170 2.34 16.42 13.51
C VAL A 170 3.61 16.27 12.68
N ALA A 171 4.76 16.11 13.32
CA ALA A 171 6.02 15.85 12.63
C ALA A 171 6.00 14.49 11.91
N GLU A 172 6.69 14.40 10.77
CA GLU A 172 6.72 13.20 9.92
C GLU A 172 7.08 11.93 10.70
N GLU A 173 8.05 12.01 11.60
CA GLU A 173 8.49 10.88 12.42
C GLU A 173 7.38 10.34 13.33
N HIS A 174 6.55 11.23 13.89
CA HIS A 174 5.42 10.85 14.72
C HIS A 174 4.26 10.32 13.89
N LEU A 175 3.98 10.88 12.72
CA LEU A 175 2.98 10.33 11.78
C LEU A 175 3.37 8.92 11.36
N LYS A 176 4.64 8.70 11.02
CA LYS A 176 5.19 7.37 10.72
C LYS A 176 4.99 6.40 11.89
N GLY A 177 5.36 6.80 13.11
CA GLY A 177 5.21 5.97 14.32
C GLY A 177 3.74 5.59 14.57
N LEU A 178 2.82 6.54 14.43
CA LEU A 178 1.38 6.32 14.57
C LEU A 178 0.84 5.33 13.52
N LEU A 179 1.28 5.44 12.26
CA LEU A 179 0.86 4.53 11.21
C LEU A 179 1.44 3.12 11.36
N VAL A 180 2.66 2.98 11.87
CA VAL A 180 3.25 1.67 12.23
C VAL A 180 2.43 1.01 13.33
N GLU A 181 2.10 1.75 14.39
CA GLU A 181 1.27 1.24 15.49
C GLU A 181 -0.15 0.88 15.02
N ALA A 182 -0.78 1.74 14.20
CA ALA A 182 -2.08 1.43 13.61
C ALA A 182 -2.05 0.16 12.77
N GLY A 183 -1.00 -0.03 11.95
CA GLY A 183 -0.82 -1.27 11.19
C GLY A 183 -0.67 -2.51 12.07
N ARG A 184 0.07 -2.39 13.20
CA ARG A 184 0.22 -3.46 14.18
C ARG A 184 -1.13 -3.83 14.82
N ILE A 185 -1.96 -2.82 15.11
CA ILE A 185 -3.31 -3.02 15.65
C ILE A 185 -4.21 -3.69 14.61
N MET A 186 -4.25 -3.20 13.36
CA MET A 186 -5.03 -3.84 12.30
C MET A 186 -4.68 -5.33 12.15
N LYS A 187 -3.39 -5.68 12.24
CA LYS A 187 -2.94 -7.06 12.21
C LYS A 187 -3.52 -7.91 13.36
N GLN A 188 -3.66 -7.37 14.56
CA GLN A 188 -4.25 -8.06 15.72
C GLN A 188 -5.71 -8.44 15.49
N PHE A 189 -6.43 -7.61 14.71
CA PHE A 189 -7.82 -7.84 14.30
C PHE A 189 -7.94 -8.59 12.97
N ASN A 190 -6.81 -9.08 12.41
CA ASN A 190 -6.76 -9.74 11.09
C ASN A 190 -7.35 -8.89 9.96
N LEU A 191 -7.17 -7.57 10.03
CA LEU A 191 -7.62 -6.62 9.03
C LEU A 191 -6.48 -6.27 8.07
N PHE A 192 -6.79 -6.22 6.78
CA PHE A 192 -5.85 -5.80 5.75
C PHE A 192 -6.14 -4.38 5.31
N HIS A 193 -5.09 -3.57 5.24
CA HIS A 193 -5.17 -2.18 4.84
C HIS A 193 -5.24 -2.07 3.31
N ASN A 194 -6.27 -1.42 2.82
CA ASN A 194 -6.54 -1.25 1.39
C ASN A 194 -6.12 0.13 0.87
N ALA A 195 -6.55 1.19 1.55
CA ALA A 195 -6.31 2.57 1.16
C ALA A 195 -6.29 3.49 2.38
N ASN A 196 -5.88 4.73 2.18
CA ASN A 196 -6.08 5.81 3.15
C ASN A 196 -7.06 6.83 2.56
N ARG A 197 -7.91 7.38 3.43
CA ARG A 197 -8.74 8.55 3.13
C ARG A 197 -8.34 9.67 4.08
N ILE A 198 -8.23 10.89 3.54
CA ILE A 198 -8.03 12.10 4.33
C ILE A 198 -9.25 12.98 4.13
N ASP A 199 -9.88 13.33 5.21
CA ASP A 199 -10.95 14.33 5.28
C ASP A 199 -10.52 15.44 6.24
N THR A 200 -11.13 16.63 6.12
CA THR A 200 -10.88 17.76 7.00
C THR A 200 -12.19 18.35 7.49
N ASP A 201 -12.26 18.66 8.77
CA ASP A 201 -13.35 19.41 9.38
C ASP A 201 -12.79 20.31 10.50
N ASP A 202 -13.17 21.58 10.52
CA ASP A 202 -12.74 22.58 11.52
C ASP A 202 -11.22 22.57 11.81
N ASN A 203 -10.37 22.45 10.77
CA ASN A 203 -8.90 22.33 10.85
C ASN A 203 -8.39 21.06 11.54
N ILE A 204 -9.22 20.04 11.65
CA ILE A 204 -8.83 18.70 12.09
C ILE A 204 -8.64 17.81 10.85
N ALA A 205 -7.50 17.15 10.75
CA ALA A 205 -7.25 16.14 9.73
C ALA A 205 -7.73 14.76 10.23
N TYR A 206 -8.57 14.12 9.45
CA TYR A 206 -9.07 12.76 9.71
C TYR A 206 -8.36 11.80 8.74
N LEU A 207 -7.36 11.07 9.24
CA LEU A 207 -6.67 10.03 8.50
C LEU A 207 -7.36 8.69 8.78
N THR A 208 -8.14 8.23 7.83
CA THR A 208 -8.87 6.96 7.92
C THR A 208 -8.14 5.87 7.17
N LEU A 209 -7.75 4.80 7.89
CA LEU A 209 -7.24 3.57 7.30
C LEU A 209 -8.43 2.72 6.86
N LEU A 210 -8.52 2.46 5.56
CA LEU A 210 -9.63 1.69 5.01
C LEU A 210 -9.28 0.20 5.00
N ALA A 211 -10.01 -0.58 5.78
CA ALA A 211 -9.97 -2.04 5.71
C ALA A 211 -10.65 -2.54 4.44
N ILE A 212 -10.22 -3.68 3.91
CA ILE A 212 -10.84 -4.24 2.69
C ILE A 212 -12.33 -4.54 2.88
N PRO A 213 -13.14 -4.46 1.80
CA PRO A 213 -14.61 -4.46 1.90
C PRO A 213 -15.24 -5.73 2.49
N ASP A 214 -14.55 -6.87 2.42
CA ASP A 214 -15.01 -8.16 2.96
C ASP A 214 -14.56 -8.43 4.40
N SER A 215 -14.00 -7.42 5.08
CA SER A 215 -13.65 -7.50 6.49
C SER A 215 -14.89 -7.54 7.39
N ASP A 216 -14.76 -8.19 8.55
CA ASP A 216 -15.81 -8.21 9.57
C ASP A 216 -16.05 -6.78 10.13
N PRO A 217 -17.25 -6.22 10.02
CA PRO A 217 -17.56 -4.87 10.52
C PRO A 217 -17.34 -4.70 12.03
N GLU A 218 -17.58 -5.75 12.84
CA GLU A 218 -17.36 -5.70 14.29
C GLU A 218 -15.87 -5.61 14.60
N ALA A 219 -15.05 -6.41 13.92
CA ALA A 219 -13.58 -6.33 14.03
C ALA A 219 -13.05 -4.96 13.59
N VAL A 220 -13.64 -4.33 12.56
CA VAL A 220 -13.26 -2.97 12.12
C VAL A 220 -13.59 -1.93 13.18
N ALA A 221 -14.78 -2.00 13.79
CA ALA A 221 -15.17 -1.07 14.86
C ALA A 221 -14.28 -1.22 16.11
N ASP A 222 -13.96 -2.44 16.51
CA ASP A 222 -13.05 -2.70 17.63
C ASP A 222 -11.62 -2.22 17.32
N CYS A 223 -11.17 -2.40 16.10
CA CYS A 223 -9.89 -1.89 15.62
C CYS A 223 -9.81 -0.37 15.67
N ASP A 224 -10.86 0.34 15.25
CA ASP A 224 -10.95 1.80 15.31
C ASP A 224 -10.80 2.31 16.74
N ILE A 225 -11.52 1.70 17.70
CA ILE A 225 -11.40 2.02 19.12
C ILE A 225 -9.97 1.77 19.63
N ALA A 226 -9.34 0.67 19.21
CA ALA A 226 -7.99 0.33 19.63
C ALA A 226 -6.94 1.31 19.05
N ILE A 227 -7.09 1.74 17.79
CA ILE A 227 -6.23 2.76 17.15
C ILE A 227 -6.40 4.11 17.89
N SER A 228 -7.61 4.54 18.17
CA SER A 228 -7.88 5.78 18.89
C SER A 228 -7.22 5.79 20.28
N ARG A 229 -7.29 4.68 21.03
CA ARG A 229 -6.62 4.52 22.33
C ARG A 229 -5.10 4.54 22.19
N ALA A 230 -4.56 3.89 21.17
CA ALA A 230 -3.12 3.87 20.92
C ALA A 230 -2.59 5.27 20.56
N LYS A 231 -3.33 6.05 19.76
CA LYS A 231 -3.01 7.45 19.46
C LYS A 231 -2.89 8.28 20.73
N VAL A 232 -3.88 8.18 21.65
CA VAL A 232 -3.84 8.92 22.93
C VAL A 232 -2.64 8.51 23.77
N ARG A 233 -2.36 7.21 23.89
CA ARG A 233 -1.18 6.72 24.60
C ARG A 233 0.11 7.25 23.97
N TYR A 234 0.25 7.16 22.66
CA TYR A 234 1.41 7.66 21.92
C TYR A 234 1.62 9.17 22.16
N ALA A 235 0.54 9.97 22.13
CA ALA A 235 0.60 11.39 22.42
C ALA A 235 1.13 11.68 23.84
N LEU A 236 0.65 10.96 24.85
CA LEU A 236 1.10 11.09 26.24
C LEU A 236 2.57 10.68 26.41
N GLU A 237 3.00 9.58 25.81
CA GLU A 237 4.36 9.05 25.89
C GLU A 237 5.41 10.00 25.27
N HIS A 238 5.00 10.72 24.20
CA HIS A 238 5.89 11.63 23.46
C HIS A 238 5.67 13.11 23.75
N GLY A 239 4.73 13.46 24.65
CA GLY A 239 4.41 14.86 24.99
C GLY A 239 3.84 15.65 23.80
N LEU A 240 3.04 15.04 22.93
CA LEU A 240 2.53 15.64 21.72
C LEU A 240 1.11 16.16 21.89
N ASP A 241 0.81 17.29 21.22
CA ASP A 241 -0.55 17.71 20.95
C ASP A 241 -1.01 17.12 19.60
N LEU A 242 -1.88 16.12 19.66
CA LEU A 242 -2.50 15.50 18.50
C LEU A 242 -4.00 15.86 18.38
N SER A 243 -4.42 17.00 18.92
CA SER A 243 -5.81 17.47 18.88
C SER A 243 -6.33 17.73 17.46
N LYS A 244 -5.43 18.09 16.55
CA LYS A 244 -5.76 18.35 15.14
C LYS A 244 -5.58 17.16 14.20
N LEU A 245 -5.29 15.98 14.72
CA LEU A 245 -5.18 14.74 13.93
C LEU A 245 -6.06 13.66 14.55
N VAL A 246 -6.98 13.13 13.78
CA VAL A 246 -7.71 11.90 14.12
C VAL A 246 -7.18 10.78 13.23
N ILE A 247 -6.89 9.62 13.81
CA ILE A 247 -6.54 8.42 13.07
C ILE A 247 -7.57 7.35 13.44
N GLY A 248 -8.22 6.78 12.44
CA GLY A 248 -9.25 5.77 12.61
C GLY A 248 -9.15 4.64 11.58
N CYS A 249 -10.06 3.68 11.72
CA CYS A 249 -10.22 2.56 10.80
C CYS A 249 -11.67 2.44 10.37
N GLU A 250 -11.92 2.31 9.08
CA GLU A 250 -13.27 2.12 8.53
C GLU A 250 -13.25 1.00 7.49
N LEU A 251 -14.43 0.45 7.22
CA LEU A 251 -14.62 -0.48 6.12
C LEU A 251 -14.58 0.29 4.80
N ALA A 252 -13.77 -0.17 3.84
CA ALA A 252 -13.80 0.42 2.50
C ALA A 252 -15.18 0.22 1.88
N GLY A 253 -15.76 1.30 1.34
CA GLY A 253 -17.03 1.22 0.61
C GLY A 253 -16.89 0.38 -0.66
N ALA A 254 -17.99 -0.22 -1.11
CA ALA A 254 -18.03 -1.07 -2.31
C ALA A 254 -17.69 -0.33 -3.62
N ASN A 255 -17.48 0.98 -3.58
CA ASN A 255 -17.26 1.87 -4.74
C ASN A 255 -15.94 2.64 -4.70
N LEU A 256 -14.90 2.10 -4.06
CA LEU A 256 -13.54 2.66 -4.11
C LEU A 256 -12.75 2.09 -5.27
#